data_567d35df6894429683d076eea4f5e700
#
_entry.id   567d35df6894429683d076eea4f5e700
#
_cell.length_a   1.000
_cell.length_b   1.000
_cell.length_c   1.000
_cell.angle_alpha   90.00
_cell.angle_beta   90.00
_cell.angle_gamma   90.00
#
_symmetry.space_group_name_H-M   'P 1'
#
loop_
_entity.id
_entity.type
_entity.pdbx_description
1 polymer ?
#
loop_
_entity_poly.entity_id
_entity_poly.type
_entity_poly.pdbx_seq_one_letter_code
_entity_poly.pdbx_strand_id
1 'polypeptide(L)'
;MGYKILIVDDAAFMSMMIKDILTKNGFEVVGEAADGAQAVALYQELQPDLVTMDITMPEKDGITALKEIKAVNPSAKIIMCSAMGQQAMVIDAIQAGARDFIVKPFQADRVIEAINKVLS
;
A
#
# COMPACT_ATOMS: atom_id res chain seq x y z
N MET A 1 -20.54 -3.46 -3.11
CA MET A 1 -19.75 -3.02 -1.97
C MET A 1 -18.28 -3.18 -2.25
N GLY A 2 -17.55 -2.13 -2.02
CA GLY A 2 -16.14 -2.13 -2.33
C GLY A 2 -15.29 -2.58 -1.15
N TYR A 3 -14.14 -3.17 -1.45
CA TYR A 3 -13.13 -3.40 -0.44
C TYR A 3 -12.57 -2.08 0.05
N LYS A 4 -12.16 -2.04 1.31
CA LYS A 4 -11.62 -0.84 1.96
C LYS A 4 -10.11 -0.82 1.81
N ILE A 5 -9.58 0.27 1.28
CA ILE A 5 -8.15 0.39 0.99
C ILE A 5 -7.58 1.60 1.69
N LEU A 6 -6.45 1.41 2.35
CA LEU A 6 -5.64 2.48 2.93
C LEU A 6 -4.49 2.79 1.99
N ILE A 7 -4.34 4.06 1.62
CA ILE A 7 -3.26 4.52 0.74
C ILE A 7 -2.16 5.14 1.61
N VAL A 8 -0.92 4.72 1.39
CA VAL A 8 0.23 5.27 2.11
C VAL A 8 1.27 5.75 1.11
N ASP A 9 1.46 7.06 1.01
CA ASP A 9 2.44 7.68 0.12
C ASP A 9 2.69 9.10 0.62
N ASP A 10 3.95 9.52 0.70
CA ASP A 10 4.29 10.86 1.16
C ASP A 10 4.10 11.93 0.07
N ALA A 11 3.94 11.52 -1.18
CA ALA A 11 3.71 12.43 -2.29
C ALA A 11 2.20 12.58 -2.53
N ALA A 12 1.65 13.76 -2.25
CA ALA A 12 0.22 14.00 -2.39
C ALA A 12 -0.27 13.72 -3.81
N PHE A 13 0.54 14.02 -4.83
CA PHE A 13 0.20 13.78 -6.21
C PHE A 13 0.01 12.29 -6.50
N MET A 14 0.90 11.46 -5.97
CA MET A 14 0.81 10.00 -6.14
C MET A 14 -0.38 9.42 -5.41
N SER A 15 -0.68 9.92 -4.20
CA SER A 15 -1.88 9.51 -3.47
C SER A 15 -3.14 9.84 -4.27
N MET A 16 -3.19 11.01 -4.90
CA MET A 16 -4.32 11.39 -5.74
C MET A 16 -4.48 10.46 -6.94
N MET A 17 -3.38 10.11 -7.58
CA MET A 17 -3.42 9.23 -8.75
C MET A 17 -3.98 7.86 -8.40
N ILE A 18 -3.46 7.26 -7.34
CA ILE A 18 -3.91 5.91 -6.97
C ILE A 18 -5.35 5.96 -6.44
N LYS A 19 -5.70 7.00 -5.69
CA LYS A 19 -7.07 7.16 -5.20
C LYS A 19 -8.06 7.24 -6.36
N ASP A 20 -7.73 7.97 -7.41
CA ASP A 20 -8.57 8.09 -8.59
C ASP A 20 -8.75 6.73 -9.27
N ILE A 21 -7.66 5.98 -9.44
CA ILE A 21 -7.72 4.64 -10.03
C ILE A 21 -8.64 3.73 -9.21
N LEU A 22 -8.47 3.75 -7.89
CA LEU A 22 -9.24 2.87 -7.01
C LEU A 22 -10.72 3.22 -6.99
N THR A 23 -11.06 4.51 -6.86
CA THR A 23 -12.45 4.92 -6.79
C THR A 23 -13.19 4.65 -8.09
N LYS A 24 -12.53 4.82 -9.23
CA LYS A 24 -13.12 4.54 -10.53
C LYS A 24 -13.40 3.06 -10.74
N ASN A 25 -12.75 2.20 -9.97
CA ASN A 25 -12.89 0.75 -10.09
C ASN A 25 -13.67 0.12 -8.94
N GLY A 26 -14.39 0.92 -8.16
CA GLY A 26 -15.31 0.43 -7.16
C GLY A 26 -14.72 0.14 -5.79
N PHE A 27 -13.46 0.51 -5.56
CA PHE A 27 -12.84 0.34 -4.25
C PHE A 27 -13.10 1.59 -3.39
N GLU A 28 -13.20 1.37 -2.07
CA GLU A 28 -13.41 2.46 -1.13
C GLU A 28 -12.07 2.84 -0.48
N VAL A 29 -11.65 4.09 -0.65
CA VAL A 29 -10.45 4.60 0.01
C VAL A 29 -10.86 5.13 1.37
N VAL A 30 -10.46 4.42 2.43
CA VAL A 30 -10.90 4.77 3.79
C VAL A 30 -9.94 5.69 4.51
N GLY A 31 -8.73 5.88 3.99
CA GLY A 31 -7.78 6.79 4.60
C GLY A 31 -6.53 6.95 3.76
N GLU A 32 -5.76 7.98 4.09
CA GLU A 32 -4.49 8.26 3.43
C GLU A 32 -3.47 8.60 4.51
N ALA A 33 -2.30 8.00 4.42
CA ALA A 33 -1.19 8.28 5.33
C ALA A 33 0.00 8.80 4.53
N ALA A 34 0.77 9.69 5.13
CA ALA A 34 1.92 10.32 4.48
C ALA A 34 3.25 9.77 4.98
N ASP A 35 3.24 8.93 5.99
CA ASP A 35 4.45 8.29 6.49
C ASP A 35 4.11 6.96 7.16
N GLY A 36 5.15 6.20 7.51
CA GLY A 36 4.97 4.88 8.08
C GLY A 36 4.31 4.86 9.44
N ALA A 37 4.56 5.88 10.27
CA ALA A 37 3.94 5.95 11.59
C ALA A 37 2.44 6.15 11.48
N GLN A 38 2.01 7.06 10.60
CA GLN A 38 0.59 7.27 10.33
C GLN A 38 -0.03 6.00 9.75
N ALA A 39 0.70 5.29 8.88
CA ALA A 39 0.21 4.07 8.26
C ALA A 39 -0.14 3.01 9.32
N VAL A 40 0.75 2.79 10.27
CA VAL A 40 0.51 1.81 11.33
C VAL A 40 -0.68 2.21 12.18
N ALA A 41 -0.76 3.47 12.59
CA ALA A 41 -1.86 3.98 13.40
C ALA A 41 -3.20 3.86 12.68
N LEU A 42 -3.25 4.28 11.42
CA LEU A 42 -4.48 4.21 10.63
C LEU A 42 -4.89 2.78 10.31
N TYR A 43 -3.92 1.89 10.10
CA TYR A 43 -4.23 0.49 9.88
C TYR A 43 -4.99 -0.09 11.09
N GLN A 44 -4.52 0.20 12.29
CA GLN A 44 -5.17 -0.30 13.51
C GLN A 44 -6.54 0.31 13.71
N GLU A 45 -6.69 1.60 13.39
CA GLU A 45 -7.96 2.30 13.57
C GLU A 45 -9.00 1.88 12.54
N LEU A 46 -8.60 1.82 11.26
CA LEU A 46 -9.53 1.65 10.14
C LEU A 46 -9.72 0.19 9.72
N GLN A 47 -8.76 -0.66 10.01
CA GLN A 47 -8.76 -2.09 9.64
C GLN A 47 -9.15 -2.30 8.17
N PRO A 48 -8.37 -1.72 7.24
CA PRO A 48 -8.68 -1.84 5.82
C PRO A 48 -8.49 -3.28 5.32
N ASP A 49 -9.10 -3.60 4.20
CA ASP A 49 -8.92 -4.90 3.57
C ASP A 49 -7.56 -5.02 2.90
N LEU A 50 -6.98 -3.90 2.48
CA LEU A 50 -5.69 -3.87 1.79
C LEU A 50 -5.03 -2.52 1.99
N VAL A 51 -3.70 -2.52 1.99
CA VAL A 51 -2.89 -1.30 2.07
C VAL A 51 -2.01 -1.21 0.84
N THR A 52 -1.96 -0.04 0.20
CA THR A 52 -0.93 0.28 -0.78
C THR A 52 0.11 1.13 -0.06
N MET A 53 1.36 0.68 -0.06
CA MET A 53 2.42 1.26 0.79
C MET A 53 3.62 1.64 -0.04
N ASP A 54 3.95 2.94 -0.04
CA ASP A 54 5.20 3.41 -0.65
C ASP A 54 6.38 2.87 0.16
N ILE A 55 7.47 2.55 -0.52
CA ILE A 55 8.66 2.00 0.13
C ILE A 55 9.43 3.09 0.88
N THR A 56 9.67 4.22 0.24
CA THR A 56 10.50 5.29 0.80
C THR A 56 9.65 6.45 1.29
N MET A 57 9.66 6.69 2.60
CA MET A 57 8.89 7.76 3.23
C MET A 57 9.68 8.34 4.40
N PRO A 58 9.39 9.59 4.81
CA PRO A 58 10.02 10.17 5.99
C PRO A 58 9.52 9.49 7.26
N GLU A 59 10.20 9.72 8.35
CA GLU A 59 9.92 9.21 9.69
C GLU A 59 10.12 7.69 9.76
N LYS A 60 9.20 6.93 9.18
CA LYS A 60 9.26 5.47 9.17
C LYS A 60 9.02 5.00 7.74
N ASP A 61 9.97 4.27 7.18
CA ASP A 61 9.84 3.81 5.79
C ASP A 61 8.78 2.71 5.65
N GLY A 62 8.44 2.39 4.38
CA GLY A 62 7.37 1.46 4.10
C GLY A 62 7.65 0.03 4.53
N ILE A 63 8.91 -0.41 4.48
CA ILE A 63 9.25 -1.78 4.89
C ILE A 63 9.13 -1.92 6.40
N THR A 64 9.57 -0.92 7.16
CA THR A 64 9.41 -0.92 8.61
C THR A 64 7.93 -0.92 8.99
N ALA A 65 7.13 -0.07 8.32
CA ALA A 65 5.69 -0.03 8.56
C ALA A 65 5.03 -1.36 8.22
N LEU A 66 5.43 -1.98 7.12
CA LEU A 66 4.95 -3.30 6.72
C LEU A 66 5.18 -4.32 7.83
N LYS A 67 6.39 -4.36 8.37
CA LYS A 67 6.73 -5.31 9.43
C LYS A 67 5.89 -5.07 10.68
N GLU A 68 5.67 -3.82 11.04
CA GLU A 68 4.87 -3.49 12.22
C GLU A 68 3.40 -3.84 12.02
N ILE A 69 2.86 -3.58 10.83
CA ILE A 69 1.47 -3.95 10.53
C ILE A 69 1.32 -5.48 10.55
N LYS A 70 2.27 -6.20 9.98
CA LYS A 70 2.23 -7.68 9.98
C LYS A 70 2.36 -8.24 11.40
N ALA A 71 3.07 -7.55 12.28
CA ALA A 71 3.16 -7.96 13.70
C ALA A 71 1.81 -7.81 14.40
N VAL A 72 1.05 -6.77 14.05
CA VAL A 72 -0.29 -6.54 14.61
C VAL A 72 -1.29 -7.54 14.01
N ASN A 73 -1.20 -7.77 12.71
CA ASN A 73 -2.09 -8.67 12.00
C ASN A 73 -1.32 -9.44 10.93
N PRO A 74 -0.92 -10.69 11.22
CA PRO A 74 -0.16 -11.49 10.25
C PRO A 74 -0.87 -11.74 8.93
N SER A 75 -2.19 -11.56 8.90
CA SER A 75 -2.98 -11.73 7.68
C SER A 75 -3.15 -10.45 6.88
N ALA A 76 -2.53 -9.34 7.32
CA ALA A 76 -2.65 -8.06 6.62
C ALA A 76 -2.18 -8.21 5.17
N LYS A 77 -2.94 -7.58 4.27
CA LYS A 77 -2.66 -7.60 2.83
C LYS A 77 -2.07 -6.26 2.43
N ILE A 78 -0.82 -6.27 2.04
CA ILE A 78 -0.07 -5.06 1.71
C ILE A 78 0.57 -5.22 0.35
N ILE A 79 0.35 -4.24 -0.52
CA ILE A 79 1.01 -4.14 -1.82
C ILE A 79 1.99 -2.98 -1.75
N MET A 80 3.26 -3.23 -2.07
CA MET A 80 4.27 -2.17 -2.05
C MET A 80 4.23 -1.38 -3.35
N CYS A 81 4.49 -0.08 -3.24
CA CYS A 81 4.61 0.81 -4.39
C CYS A 81 6.06 1.25 -4.47
N SER A 82 6.74 0.90 -5.57
CA SER A 82 8.17 1.17 -5.70
C SER A 82 8.46 2.07 -6.89
N ALA A 83 9.55 2.83 -6.79
CA ALA A 83 10.11 3.53 -7.94
C ALA A 83 11.02 2.56 -8.70
N MET A 84 11.37 2.93 -9.94
CA MET A 84 12.33 2.16 -10.70
C MET A 84 13.67 2.15 -9.96
N GLY A 85 14.37 1.03 -9.99
CA GLY A 85 15.66 0.90 -9.33
C GLY A 85 15.61 0.44 -7.88
N GLN A 86 14.42 0.13 -7.36
CA GLN A 86 14.26 -0.32 -5.97
C GLN A 86 14.08 -1.83 -5.83
N GLN A 87 14.63 -2.62 -6.76
CA GLN A 87 14.41 -4.06 -6.78
C GLN A 87 14.84 -4.76 -5.47
N ALA A 88 15.99 -4.35 -4.91
CA ALA A 88 16.46 -4.95 -3.66
C ALA A 88 15.47 -4.70 -2.52
N MET A 89 14.91 -3.51 -2.45
CA MET A 89 13.91 -3.16 -1.44
C MET A 89 12.61 -3.94 -1.63
N VAL A 90 12.21 -4.15 -2.89
CA VAL A 90 11.02 -4.96 -3.19
C VAL A 90 11.21 -6.39 -2.69
N ILE A 91 12.38 -6.97 -2.92
CA ILE A 91 12.68 -8.33 -2.44
C ILE A 91 12.60 -8.37 -0.92
N ASP A 92 13.18 -7.39 -0.23
CA ASP A 92 13.10 -7.32 1.22
C ASP A 92 11.65 -7.24 1.70
N ALA A 93 10.82 -6.44 1.01
CA ALA A 93 9.42 -6.29 1.37
C ALA A 93 8.64 -7.59 1.18
N ILE A 94 8.87 -8.28 0.09
CA ILE A 94 8.21 -9.57 -0.16
C ILE A 94 8.59 -10.59 0.90
N GLN A 95 9.87 -10.63 1.28
CA GLN A 95 10.33 -11.53 2.34
C GLN A 95 9.72 -11.16 3.69
N ALA A 96 9.41 -9.88 3.89
CA ALA A 96 8.77 -9.42 5.13
C ALA A 96 7.25 -9.62 5.12
N GLY A 97 6.68 -10.09 4.03
CA GLY A 97 5.27 -10.46 3.97
C GLY A 97 4.39 -9.62 3.06
N ALA A 98 4.96 -8.73 2.25
CA ALA A 98 4.18 -8.02 1.24
C ALA A 98 3.65 -9.02 0.21
N ARG A 99 2.43 -8.81 -0.25
CA ARG A 99 1.75 -9.76 -1.14
C ARG A 99 2.07 -9.54 -2.61
N ASP A 100 2.40 -8.31 -2.99
CA ASP A 100 2.73 -7.96 -4.37
C ASP A 100 3.39 -6.59 -4.36
N PHE A 101 3.76 -6.12 -5.54
CA PHE A 101 4.29 -4.76 -5.70
C PHE A 101 3.83 -4.18 -7.04
N ILE A 102 3.81 -2.86 -7.10
CA ILE A 102 3.53 -2.12 -8.33
C ILE A 102 4.59 -1.03 -8.46
N VAL A 103 4.97 -0.70 -9.70
CA VAL A 103 6.05 0.24 -9.97
C VAL A 103 5.47 1.57 -10.46
N LYS A 104 6.02 2.66 -9.94
CA LYS A 104 5.66 4.02 -10.38
C LYS A 104 6.35 4.32 -11.71
N PRO A 105 5.72 5.04 -12.64
CA PRO A 105 4.39 5.63 -12.52
C PRO A 105 3.29 4.56 -12.64
N PHE A 106 2.20 4.77 -11.92
CA PHE A 106 1.12 3.79 -11.87
C PHE A 106 0.40 3.65 -13.21
N GLN A 107 0.19 2.39 -13.59
CA GLN A 107 -0.69 2.05 -14.70
C GLN A 107 -1.95 1.41 -14.12
N ALA A 108 -3.11 1.98 -14.46
CA ALA A 108 -4.37 1.58 -13.84
C ALA A 108 -4.61 0.07 -13.93
N ASP A 109 -4.40 -0.51 -15.10
CA ASP A 109 -4.61 -1.95 -15.30
C ASP A 109 -3.76 -2.79 -14.37
N ARG A 110 -2.48 -2.42 -14.20
CA ARG A 110 -1.57 -3.17 -13.34
C ARG A 110 -1.96 -3.04 -11.88
N VAL A 111 -2.37 -1.84 -11.46
CA VAL A 111 -2.80 -1.60 -10.07
C VAL A 111 -4.01 -2.48 -9.75
N ILE A 112 -5.02 -2.46 -10.62
CA ILE A 112 -6.25 -3.20 -10.38
C ILE A 112 -5.99 -4.71 -10.44
N GLU A 113 -5.16 -5.17 -11.37
CA GLU A 113 -4.78 -6.58 -11.44
C GLU A 113 -4.15 -7.06 -10.14
N ALA A 114 -3.19 -6.30 -9.61
CA ALA A 114 -2.50 -6.65 -8.37
C ALA A 114 -3.48 -6.71 -7.19
N ILE A 115 -4.36 -5.73 -7.09
CA ILE A 115 -5.32 -5.66 -5.99
C ILE A 115 -6.31 -6.83 -6.05
N ASN A 116 -6.87 -7.09 -7.23
CA ASN A 116 -7.81 -8.20 -7.38
C ASN A 116 -7.17 -9.54 -7.06
N LYS A 117 -5.92 -9.73 -7.47
CA LYS A 117 -5.18 -10.95 -7.20
C LYS A 117 -4.96 -11.16 -5.71
N VAL A 118 -4.60 -10.09 -4.99
CA VAL A 118 -4.32 -10.17 -3.56
C VAL A 118 -5.61 -10.36 -2.74
N LEU A 119 -6.70 -9.74 -3.18
CA LEU A 119 -7.98 -9.83 -2.48
C LEU A 119 -8.79 -11.11 -2.79
N SER A 120 -8.44 -11.79 -3.87
CA SER A 120 -9.17 -13.02 -4.24
C SER A 120 -8.82 -14.24 -3.39
#